data_f7e31f1c1b9759a7b344dff2e62eea5f
#
_entry.id   f7e31f1c1b9759a7b344dff2e62eea5f
#
_cell.length_a   1.000
_cell.length_b   1.000
_cell.length_c   1.000
_cell.angle_alpha   90.00
_cell.angle_beta   90.00
_cell.angle_gamma   90.00
#
_symmetry.space_group_name_H-M   'P 1'
#
loop_
_entity.id
_entity.type
_entity.pdbx_description
1 polymer ?
#
loop_
_entity_poly.entity_id
_entity_poly.type
_entity_poly.pdbx_seq_one_letter_code
_entity_poly.pdbx_strand_id
1 'polypeptide(L)'
;MDRLLDLELETPSTGLITSSRFWKKPIVIFNSASQCGFTAQLSKFQTLYEGGMIVPIALPTNEFGAQEPGDNTEIQQFACNVHKVKFPICMKTDLEHVLFRKYGKPDWNFNKYLFDSEHRFIKKFDSKYLPMDLLQHV
;
A
#
# COMPACT_ATOMS: atom_id res chain seq x y z
N MET A 1 -13.94 -13.39 -10.24
CA MET A 1 -12.76 -12.63 -9.80
C MET A 1 -13.24 -11.33 -9.17
N ASP A 2 -12.73 -11.04 -7.96
CA ASP A 2 -13.18 -9.87 -7.21
C ASP A 2 -12.60 -8.58 -7.74
N ARG A 3 -13.40 -7.51 -7.67
CA ARG A 3 -12.99 -6.18 -8.07
C ARG A 3 -12.84 -5.28 -6.85
N LEU A 4 -11.93 -4.32 -6.93
CA LEU A 4 -11.63 -3.39 -5.84
C LEU A 4 -12.49 -2.12 -5.89
N LEU A 5 -13.48 -2.04 -6.79
CA LEU A 5 -14.19 -0.80 -7.13
C LEU A 5 -14.82 -0.07 -5.95
N ASP A 6 -15.32 -0.81 -4.98
CA ASP A 6 -16.06 -0.22 -3.85
C ASP A 6 -15.23 -0.13 -2.58
N LEU A 7 -13.93 -0.37 -2.67
CA LEU A 7 -13.07 -0.26 -1.50
C LEU A 7 -12.87 1.20 -1.13
N GLU A 8 -13.18 1.53 0.11
CA GLU A 8 -12.97 2.86 0.68
C GLU A 8 -11.73 2.86 1.55
N LEU A 9 -10.90 3.88 1.39
CA LEU A 9 -9.64 4.02 2.12
C LEU A 9 -9.59 5.40 2.76
N GLU A 10 -9.27 5.45 4.05
CA GLU A 10 -9.20 6.70 4.79
C GLU A 10 -7.75 7.18 4.86
N THR A 11 -7.50 8.43 4.47
CA THR A 11 -6.16 9.01 4.51
C THR A 11 -6.14 10.25 5.41
N PRO A 12 -5.06 10.46 6.18
CA PRO A 12 -4.97 11.65 7.05
C PRO A 12 -4.93 12.97 6.29
N SER A 13 -4.37 12.95 5.08
CA SER A 13 -4.15 14.19 4.32
C SER A 13 -5.32 14.58 3.42
N THR A 14 -6.05 13.60 2.87
CA THR A 14 -7.10 13.87 1.87
C THR A 14 -8.47 13.33 2.27
N GLY A 15 -8.59 12.72 3.44
CA GLY A 15 -9.84 12.13 3.89
C GLY A 15 -10.14 10.81 3.18
N LEU A 16 -11.41 10.54 2.95
CA LEU A 16 -11.85 9.29 2.36
C LEU A 16 -11.60 9.30 0.85
N ILE A 17 -10.94 8.24 0.35
CA ILE A 17 -10.79 8.02 -1.09
C ILE A 17 -11.38 6.66 -1.43
N THR A 18 -11.87 6.50 -2.65
CA THR A 18 -12.36 5.22 -3.15
C THR A 18 -11.42 4.70 -4.23
N SER A 19 -11.35 3.39 -4.38
CA SER A 19 -10.50 2.77 -5.41
C SER A 19 -10.91 3.21 -6.82
N SER A 20 -12.17 3.56 -7.03
CA SER A 20 -12.66 4.04 -8.32
C SER A 20 -11.97 5.32 -8.80
N ARG A 21 -11.37 6.10 -7.88
CA ARG A 21 -10.57 7.28 -8.21
C ARG A 21 -9.42 6.95 -9.16
N PHE A 22 -8.91 5.72 -9.08
CA PHE A 22 -7.78 5.26 -9.90
C PHE A 22 -8.23 4.29 -10.99
N TRP A 23 -9.49 4.40 -11.43
CA TRP A 23 -10.04 3.52 -12.48
C TRP A 23 -9.16 3.55 -13.72
N LYS A 24 -8.96 2.38 -14.31
CA LYS A 24 -8.09 2.11 -15.46
C LYS A 24 -6.59 2.19 -15.15
N LYS A 25 -6.21 2.31 -13.87
CA LYS A 25 -4.81 2.18 -13.48
C LYS A 25 -4.64 0.98 -12.56
N PRO A 26 -3.62 0.15 -12.78
CA PRO A 26 -3.26 -0.88 -11.81
C PRO A 26 -2.97 -0.26 -10.44
N ILE A 27 -3.32 -0.97 -9.38
CA ILE A 27 -3.11 -0.51 -8.00
C ILE A 27 -2.33 -1.58 -7.25
N VAL A 28 -1.37 -1.18 -6.43
CA VAL A 28 -0.76 -2.05 -5.43
C VAL A 28 -1.01 -1.45 -4.05
N ILE A 29 -1.63 -2.23 -3.16
CA ILE A 29 -1.81 -1.85 -1.77
C ILE A 29 -0.86 -2.69 -0.95
N PHE A 30 -0.12 -2.07 -0.03
CA PHE A 30 0.86 -2.78 0.78
C PHE A 30 0.80 -2.32 2.24
N ASN A 31 0.99 -3.26 3.16
CA ASN A 31 0.98 -2.96 4.59
C ASN A 31 2.35 -2.42 4.99
N SER A 32 2.43 -1.11 5.18
CA SER A 32 3.69 -0.41 5.42
C SER A 32 4.06 -0.33 6.89
N ALA A 33 5.36 -0.08 7.12
CA ALA A 33 5.92 0.17 8.45
C ALA A 33 7.10 1.13 8.31
N SER A 34 7.35 1.92 9.36
CA SER A 34 8.42 2.94 9.35
C SER A 34 9.75 2.45 9.90
N GLN A 35 9.76 1.30 10.60
CA GLN A 35 10.93 0.78 11.31
C GLN A 35 11.30 -0.64 10.89
N CYS A 36 10.88 -1.08 9.73
CA CYS A 36 11.13 -2.42 9.20
C CYS A 36 12.40 -2.44 8.34
N GLY A 37 13.04 -3.60 8.25
CA GLY A 37 14.15 -3.79 7.31
C GLY A 37 13.77 -3.56 5.86
N PHE A 38 12.49 -3.67 5.53
CA PHE A 38 11.97 -3.42 4.17
C PHE A 38 11.47 -1.99 3.96
N THR A 39 11.57 -1.10 4.94
CA THR A 39 11.01 0.27 4.85
C THR A 39 11.64 1.06 3.70
N ALA A 40 12.87 0.75 3.31
CA ALA A 40 13.50 1.38 2.14
C ALA A 40 12.70 1.18 0.86
N GLN A 41 11.82 0.19 0.80
CA GLN A 41 10.94 -0.01 -0.36
C GLN A 41 9.98 1.17 -0.58
N LEU A 42 9.73 2.00 0.43
CA LEU A 42 8.90 3.20 0.25
C LEU A 42 9.43 4.10 -0.87
N SER A 43 10.75 4.28 -0.93
CA SER A 43 11.38 5.07 -2.00
C SER A 43 11.20 4.42 -3.36
N LYS A 44 11.21 3.08 -3.42
CA LYS A 44 10.99 2.34 -4.67
C LYS A 44 9.53 2.41 -5.12
N PHE A 45 8.59 2.36 -4.18
CA PHE A 45 7.19 2.60 -4.51
C PHE A 45 6.98 4.02 -5.03
N GLN A 46 7.70 5.00 -4.49
CA GLN A 46 7.62 6.37 -5.01
C GLN A 46 8.12 6.44 -6.46
N THR A 47 9.21 5.76 -6.78
CA THR A 47 9.70 5.68 -8.15
C THR A 47 8.64 5.05 -9.07
N LEU A 48 8.00 3.99 -8.59
CA LEU A 48 6.93 3.32 -9.34
C LEU A 48 5.76 4.27 -9.59
N TYR A 49 5.38 5.04 -8.57
CA TYR A 49 4.30 6.02 -8.67
C TYR A 49 4.62 7.11 -9.71
N GLU A 50 5.85 7.61 -9.70
CA GLU A 50 6.29 8.64 -10.64
C GLU A 50 6.28 8.14 -12.07
N GLY A 51 6.52 6.85 -12.27
CA GLY A 51 6.44 6.24 -13.60
C GLY A 51 5.04 6.15 -14.17
N GLY A 52 4.01 6.27 -13.33
CA GLY A 52 2.61 6.35 -13.76
C GLY A 52 1.96 5.05 -14.18
N MET A 53 2.67 3.92 -14.13
CA MET A 53 2.13 2.63 -14.58
C MET A 53 1.33 1.90 -13.50
N ILE A 54 1.65 2.12 -12.24
CA ILE A 54 0.96 1.52 -11.09
C ILE A 54 0.78 2.60 -10.02
N VAL A 55 -0.37 2.60 -9.35
CA VAL A 55 -0.62 3.49 -8.22
C VAL A 55 -0.37 2.73 -6.92
N PRO A 56 0.71 3.04 -6.18
CA PRO A 56 0.91 2.47 -4.85
C PRO A 56 0.00 3.14 -3.83
N ILE A 57 -0.48 2.36 -2.87
CA ILE A 57 -1.24 2.86 -1.73
C ILE A 57 -0.71 2.16 -0.48
N ALA A 58 -0.21 2.94 0.47
CA ALA A 58 0.30 2.41 1.73
C ALA A 58 -0.83 2.25 2.75
N LEU A 59 -0.86 1.11 3.44
CA LEU A 59 -1.83 0.80 4.48
C LEU A 59 -1.04 0.42 5.75
N PRO A 60 -0.66 1.40 6.59
CA PRO A 60 0.23 1.15 7.71
C PRO A 60 -0.39 0.23 8.76
N THR A 61 0.40 -0.72 9.28
CA THR A 61 -0.01 -1.58 10.37
C THR A 61 1.13 -1.73 11.38
N ASN A 62 0.80 -1.86 12.67
CA ASN A 62 1.78 -2.10 13.74
C ASN A 62 1.79 -3.56 14.20
N GLU A 63 1.18 -4.46 13.43
CA GLU A 63 0.94 -5.85 13.85
C GLU A 63 2.17 -6.76 13.73
N PHE A 64 3.18 -6.34 12.97
CA PHE A 64 4.36 -7.18 12.72
C PHE A 64 5.59 -6.54 13.34
N GLY A 65 6.02 -7.09 14.48
CA GLY A 65 7.20 -6.61 15.18
C GLY A 65 7.07 -5.23 15.80
N ALA A 66 5.84 -4.69 15.90
CA ALA A 66 5.56 -3.35 16.39
C ALA A 66 6.45 -2.30 15.70
N GLN A 67 6.59 -2.42 14.37
CA GLN A 67 7.48 -1.57 13.58
C GLN A 67 6.80 -0.35 12.96
N GLU A 68 5.54 -0.08 13.35
CA GLU A 68 4.81 1.13 13.00
C GLU A 68 4.15 1.71 14.24
N PRO A 69 4.95 2.10 15.27
CA PRO A 69 4.37 2.55 16.56
C PRO A 69 3.85 3.98 16.55
N GLY A 70 4.22 4.78 15.55
CA GLY A 70 3.82 6.18 15.49
C GLY A 70 2.34 6.38 15.22
N ASP A 71 1.86 7.61 15.45
CA ASP A 71 0.50 7.98 15.06
C ASP A 71 0.46 8.32 13.57
N ASN A 72 -0.76 8.60 13.06
CA ASN A 72 -0.95 8.85 11.64
C ASN A 72 -0.16 10.06 11.14
N THR A 73 -0.01 11.10 11.95
CA THR A 73 0.77 12.27 11.60
C THR A 73 2.26 11.95 11.48
N GLU A 74 2.79 11.21 12.44
CA GLU A 74 4.20 10.78 12.43
C GLU A 74 4.51 9.89 11.25
N ILE A 75 3.61 8.96 10.92
CA ILE A 75 3.77 8.06 9.76
C ILE A 75 3.82 8.86 8.46
N GLN A 76 2.89 9.82 8.28
CA GLN A 76 2.86 10.69 7.12
C GLN A 76 4.16 11.49 6.99
N GLN A 77 4.59 12.11 8.09
CA GLN A 77 5.79 12.94 8.09
C GLN A 77 7.05 12.15 7.77
N PHE A 78 7.19 10.95 8.34
CA PHE A 78 8.32 10.08 8.05
C PHE A 78 8.38 9.72 6.57
N ALA A 79 7.26 9.24 6.01
CA ALA A 79 7.21 8.83 4.62
C ALA A 79 7.51 10.01 3.68
N CYS A 80 6.92 11.17 3.96
CA CYS A 80 7.10 12.35 3.11
C CYS A 80 8.50 12.96 3.23
N ASN A 81 9.03 13.05 4.45
CA ASN A 81 10.29 13.74 4.68
C ASN A 81 11.51 12.88 4.39
N VAL A 82 11.46 11.59 4.73
CA VAL A 82 12.61 10.67 4.56
C VAL A 82 12.59 10.01 3.18
N HIS A 83 11.43 9.53 2.73
CA HIS A 83 11.32 8.76 1.48
C HIS A 83 10.66 9.55 0.35
N LYS A 84 10.30 10.80 0.58
CA LYS A 84 9.72 11.71 -0.43
C LYS A 84 8.43 11.15 -1.07
N VAL A 85 7.66 10.41 -0.29
CA VAL A 85 6.44 9.76 -0.76
C VAL A 85 5.37 10.79 -1.11
N LYS A 86 4.73 10.60 -2.28
CA LYS A 86 3.60 11.42 -2.75
C LYS A 86 2.36 10.59 -3.07
N PHE A 87 2.48 9.27 -3.08
CA PHE A 87 1.31 8.40 -3.25
C PHE A 87 0.47 8.36 -1.96
N PRO A 88 -0.79 7.91 -2.03
CA PRO A 88 -1.66 7.89 -0.84
C PRO A 88 -1.14 6.99 0.28
N ILE A 89 -1.21 7.51 1.49
CA ILE A 89 -0.92 6.76 2.73
C ILE A 89 -2.19 6.78 3.56
N CYS A 90 -2.74 5.61 3.85
CA CYS A 90 -3.98 5.47 4.59
C CYS A 90 -3.76 5.64 6.09
N MET A 91 -4.85 5.77 6.83
CA MET A 91 -4.82 5.71 8.30
C MET A 91 -4.29 4.35 8.74
N LYS A 92 -3.53 4.34 9.83
CA LYS A 92 -3.03 3.10 10.41
C LYS A 92 -4.20 2.16 10.75
N THR A 93 -4.05 0.89 10.45
CA THR A 93 -5.10 -0.11 10.65
C THR A 93 -4.55 -1.39 11.28
N ASP A 94 -5.41 -2.36 11.48
CA ASP A 94 -5.06 -3.68 12.00
C ASP A 94 -5.39 -4.77 10.97
N LEU A 95 -5.23 -6.04 11.38
CA LEU A 95 -5.45 -7.18 10.48
C LEU A 95 -6.93 -7.47 10.18
N GLU A 96 -7.84 -6.74 10.81
CA GLU A 96 -9.28 -6.87 10.54
C GLU A 96 -9.73 -6.02 9.35
N HIS A 97 -8.82 -5.25 8.74
CA HIS A 97 -9.13 -4.45 7.56
C HIS A 97 -9.71 -5.34 6.46
N VAL A 98 -10.70 -4.82 5.75
CA VAL A 98 -11.42 -5.56 4.71
C VAL A 98 -10.50 -6.12 3.63
N LEU A 99 -9.43 -5.42 3.28
CA LEU A 99 -8.45 -5.89 2.31
C LEU A 99 -7.85 -7.23 2.73
N PHE A 100 -7.42 -7.34 3.99
CA PHE A 100 -6.78 -8.54 4.51
C PHE A 100 -7.78 -9.67 4.69
N ARG A 101 -9.00 -9.34 5.08
CA ARG A 101 -10.04 -10.35 5.24
C ARG A 101 -10.45 -10.95 3.90
N LYS A 102 -10.46 -10.13 2.84
CA LYS A 102 -10.91 -10.55 1.53
C LYS A 102 -9.83 -11.25 0.72
N TYR A 103 -8.59 -10.76 0.78
CA TYR A 103 -7.50 -11.25 -0.09
C TYR A 103 -6.39 -11.98 0.67
N GLY A 104 -6.56 -12.20 1.97
CA GLY A 104 -5.62 -12.93 2.80
C GLY A 104 -4.77 -12.00 3.68
N LYS A 105 -4.50 -12.45 4.91
CA LYS A 105 -3.69 -11.67 5.84
C LYS A 105 -2.24 -11.64 5.39
N PRO A 106 -1.53 -10.52 5.60
CA PRO A 106 -0.09 -10.49 5.35
C PRO A 106 0.64 -11.35 6.40
N ASP A 107 1.80 -11.86 6.05
CA ASP A 107 2.64 -12.62 6.98
C ASP A 107 3.77 -11.78 7.58
N TRP A 108 3.98 -10.59 7.05
CA TRP A 108 4.93 -9.61 7.56
C TRP A 108 4.59 -8.23 6.97
N ASN A 109 5.39 -7.21 7.29
CA ASN A 109 5.27 -5.89 6.67
C ASN A 109 5.63 -5.98 5.18
N PHE A 110 5.08 -5.06 4.39
CA PHE A 110 5.36 -4.93 2.95
C PHE A 110 4.94 -6.13 2.10
N ASN A 111 3.89 -6.82 2.50
CA ASN A 111 3.16 -7.69 1.58
C ASN A 111 2.42 -6.79 0.59
N LYS A 112 2.39 -7.19 -0.69
CA LYS A 112 1.85 -6.39 -1.78
C LYS A 112 0.65 -7.07 -2.38
N TYR A 113 -0.47 -6.34 -2.48
CA TYR A 113 -1.71 -6.80 -3.08
C TYR A 113 -1.88 -6.07 -4.40
N LEU A 114 -1.66 -6.78 -5.51
CA LEU A 114 -1.66 -6.18 -6.84
C LEU A 114 -3.00 -6.39 -7.54
N PHE A 115 -3.52 -5.31 -8.13
CA PHE A 115 -4.77 -5.30 -8.88
C PHE A 115 -4.52 -4.76 -10.28
N ASP A 116 -5.17 -5.34 -11.29
CA ASP A 116 -5.00 -4.90 -12.67
C ASP A 116 -5.71 -3.56 -12.94
N SER A 117 -5.67 -3.08 -14.19
CA SER A 117 -6.26 -1.79 -14.55
C SER A 117 -7.78 -1.77 -14.43
N GLU A 118 -8.43 -2.91 -14.34
CA GLU A 118 -9.86 -3.02 -14.07
C GLU A 118 -10.13 -3.29 -12.59
N HIS A 119 -9.07 -3.22 -11.75
CA HIS A 119 -9.12 -3.41 -10.31
C HIS A 119 -9.54 -4.83 -9.91
N ARG A 120 -9.17 -5.81 -10.71
CA ARG A 120 -9.29 -7.23 -10.37
C ARG A 120 -8.02 -7.69 -9.68
N PHE A 121 -8.17 -8.47 -8.62
CA PHE A 121 -7.03 -8.98 -7.87
C PHE A 121 -6.17 -9.90 -8.73
N ILE A 122 -4.88 -9.61 -8.81
CA ILE A 122 -3.91 -10.45 -9.51
C ILE A 122 -3.29 -11.46 -8.53
N LYS A 123 -2.60 -10.94 -7.49
CA LYS A 123 -1.85 -11.80 -6.58
C LYS A 123 -1.36 -10.99 -5.37
N LYS A 124 -1.14 -11.70 -4.26
CA LYS A 124 -0.41 -11.17 -3.10
C LYS A 124 1.05 -11.60 -3.20
N PHE A 125 1.97 -10.64 -3.06
CA PHE A 125 3.41 -10.87 -3.10
C PHE A 125 4.00 -10.67 -1.71
N ASP A 126 5.07 -11.42 -1.39
CA ASP A 126 5.68 -11.35 -0.07
C ASP A 126 6.55 -10.09 0.11
N SER A 127 7.10 -9.92 1.32
CA SER A 127 7.89 -8.74 1.69
C SER A 127 9.14 -8.55 0.84
N LYS A 128 9.74 -9.64 0.39
CA LYS A 128 11.00 -9.61 -0.37
C LYS A 128 10.81 -9.25 -1.83
N TYR A 129 9.59 -9.38 -2.35
CA TYR A 129 9.32 -9.07 -3.75
C TYR A 129 9.54 -7.58 -4.00
N LEU A 130 10.36 -7.23 -4.98
CA LEU A 130 10.72 -5.84 -5.21
C LEU A 130 9.58 -5.06 -5.87
N PRO A 131 9.32 -3.82 -5.43
CA PRO A 131 8.23 -3.03 -6.02
C PRO A 131 8.30 -2.91 -7.53
N MET A 132 9.50 -2.68 -8.10
CA MET A 132 9.64 -2.52 -9.55
C MET A 132 9.32 -3.79 -10.33
N ASP A 133 9.48 -4.96 -9.71
CA ASP A 133 9.18 -6.23 -10.35
C ASP A 133 7.68 -6.44 -10.56
N LEU A 134 6.85 -5.66 -9.87
CA LEU A 134 5.40 -5.69 -10.08
C LEU A 134 5.02 -5.30 -11.51
N LEU A 135 5.85 -4.50 -12.19
CA LEU A 135 5.59 -4.09 -13.56
C LEU A 135 5.49 -5.27 -14.54
N GLN A 136 6.07 -6.42 -14.20
CA GLN A 136 6.02 -7.63 -15.04
C GLN A 136 4.60 -8.23 -15.09
N HIS A 137 3.71 -7.83 -14.21
CA HIS A 137 2.39 -8.44 -14.04
C HIS A 137 1.25 -7.56 -14.54
N VAL A 138 1.55 -6.36 -15.01
CA VAL A 138 0.52 -5.41 -15.46
C VAL A 138 0.79 -4.89 -16.87
#